data_2c5c97bb5bcde34d3cd534e62be527d0
#
_entry.id   2c5c97bb5bcde34d3cd534e62be527d0
#
_cell.length_a   1.000
_cell.length_b   1.000
_cell.length_c   1.000
_cell.angle_alpha   90.00
_cell.angle_beta   90.00
_cell.angle_gamma   90.00
#
_symmetry.space_group_name_H-M   'P 1'
#
loop_
_entity.id
_entity.type
_entity.pdbx_description
1 polymer ?
#
loop_
_entity_poly.entity_id
_entity_poly.type
_entity_poly.pdbx_seq_one_letter_code
_entity_poly.pdbx_strand_id
1 'polypeptide(L)'
;MKPIDEIAQKTFRIPKRYVIAGYLLTAVILAIGTWLSIRLGDWMWLARFGAFLVCLAMMLEVTGILERYVKKVFSVVEGATAEVVLMQVKRLPHLYGVFSKTTAQQIQEIAEKEHRRRLKDADDLMRNAIARNVQRHEFILASVGTLLWAFADLLNKL
;
A
#
# COMPACT_ATOMS: atom_id res chain seq x y z
N MET A 1 18.74 -1.34 -17.36
CA MET A 1 18.35 -1.80 -16.02
C MET A 1 17.00 -1.19 -15.70
N LYS A 2 15.98 -1.98 -15.39
CA LYS A 2 14.70 -1.41 -14.90
C LYS A 2 14.95 -0.79 -13.53
N PRO A 3 14.43 0.41 -13.27
CA PRO A 3 14.61 1.06 -11.98
C PRO A 3 14.07 0.15 -10.87
N ILE A 4 14.79 0.09 -9.76
CA ILE A 4 14.47 -0.76 -8.59
C ILE A 4 13.03 -0.55 -8.12
N ASP A 5 12.52 0.67 -8.25
CA ASP A 5 11.13 1.04 -7.95
C ASP A 5 10.09 0.30 -8.80
N GLU A 6 10.38 0.01 -10.07
CA GLU A 6 9.45 -0.70 -10.95
C GLU A 6 9.36 -2.17 -10.57
N ILE A 7 10.48 -2.76 -10.15
CA ILE A 7 10.55 -4.14 -9.65
C ILE A 7 9.81 -4.24 -8.31
N ALA A 8 10.06 -3.30 -7.39
CA ALA A 8 9.39 -3.26 -6.10
C ALA A 8 7.86 -3.12 -6.25
N GLN A 9 7.38 -2.25 -7.15
CA GLN A 9 5.95 -2.11 -7.43
C GLN A 9 5.30 -3.38 -8.00
N LYS A 10 6.03 -4.17 -8.79
CA LYS A 10 5.52 -5.44 -9.30
C LYS A 10 5.46 -6.53 -8.24
N THR A 11 6.43 -6.55 -7.35
CA THR A 11 6.59 -7.58 -6.32
C THR A 11 5.63 -7.35 -5.14
N PHE A 12 5.49 -6.09 -4.69
CA PHE A 12 4.65 -5.73 -3.54
C PHE A 12 3.26 -5.22 -3.97
N ARG A 13 2.51 -6.07 -4.69
CA ARG A 13 1.13 -5.76 -5.06
C ARG A 13 0.16 -6.19 -3.97
N ILE A 14 -0.85 -5.35 -3.74
CA ILE A 14 -2.00 -5.72 -2.93
C ILE A 14 -2.67 -6.95 -3.57
N PRO A 15 -3.00 -7.99 -2.78
CA PRO A 15 -3.70 -9.16 -3.31
C PRO A 15 -4.97 -8.74 -4.05
N LYS A 16 -5.14 -9.20 -5.28
CA LYS A 16 -6.27 -8.84 -6.16
C LYS A 16 -7.64 -8.99 -5.48
N ARG A 17 -7.79 -9.96 -4.57
CA ARG A 17 -9.02 -10.19 -3.80
C ARG A 17 -9.48 -8.97 -3.01
N TYR A 18 -8.56 -8.22 -2.38
CA TYR A 18 -8.90 -7.00 -1.61
C TYR A 18 -9.29 -5.85 -2.53
N VAL A 19 -8.61 -5.71 -3.66
CA VAL A 19 -8.94 -4.71 -4.68
C VAL A 19 -10.32 -5.00 -5.27
N ILE A 20 -10.59 -6.26 -5.64
CA ILE A 20 -11.89 -6.70 -6.16
C ILE A 20 -12.98 -6.48 -5.12
N ALA A 21 -12.75 -6.86 -3.85
CA ALA A 21 -13.72 -6.64 -2.77
C ALA A 21 -14.03 -5.14 -2.58
N GLY A 22 -13.03 -4.27 -2.66
CA GLY A 22 -13.22 -2.81 -2.59
C GLY A 22 -14.09 -2.28 -3.73
N TYR A 23 -13.81 -2.70 -4.97
CA TYR A 23 -14.63 -2.28 -6.12
C TYR A 23 -16.05 -2.88 -6.10
N LEU A 24 -16.22 -4.13 -5.62
CA LEU A 24 -17.55 -4.71 -5.42
C LEU A 24 -18.35 -3.93 -4.37
N LEU A 25 -17.74 -3.58 -3.25
CA LEU A 25 -18.38 -2.75 -2.23
C LEU A 25 -18.80 -1.39 -2.82
N THR A 26 -17.92 -0.75 -3.59
CA THR A 26 -18.24 0.51 -4.29
C THR A 26 -19.40 0.34 -5.25
N ALA A 27 -19.42 -0.73 -6.05
CA ALA A 27 -20.51 -1.01 -6.98
C ALA A 27 -21.86 -1.23 -6.25
N VAL A 28 -21.84 -1.93 -5.11
CA VAL A 28 -23.04 -2.12 -4.28
C VAL A 28 -23.55 -0.78 -3.71
N ILE A 29 -22.65 0.06 -3.20
CA ILE A 29 -23.01 1.39 -2.68
C ILE A 29 -23.63 2.24 -3.77
N LEU A 30 -23.04 2.26 -4.97
CA LEU A 30 -23.58 3.00 -6.13
C LEU A 30 -24.91 2.44 -6.62
N ALA A 31 -25.07 1.12 -6.66
CA ALA A 31 -26.31 0.47 -7.05
C ALA A 31 -27.46 0.84 -6.09
N ILE A 32 -27.19 0.83 -4.77
CA ILE A 32 -28.17 1.25 -3.76
C ILE A 32 -28.52 2.74 -3.95
N GLY A 33 -27.52 3.61 -4.14
CA GLY A 33 -27.73 5.04 -4.35
C GLY A 33 -28.58 5.30 -5.59
N THR A 34 -28.26 4.65 -6.70
CA THR A 34 -29.03 4.76 -7.96
C THR A 34 -30.46 4.24 -7.81
N TRP A 35 -30.63 3.07 -7.17
CA TRP A 35 -31.95 2.50 -6.93
C TRP A 35 -32.83 3.41 -6.06
N LEU A 36 -32.28 3.97 -4.98
CA LEU A 36 -33.01 4.94 -4.15
C LEU A 36 -33.37 6.19 -4.95
N SER A 37 -32.44 6.71 -5.75
CA SER A 37 -32.68 7.92 -6.57
C SER A 37 -33.84 7.72 -7.53
N ILE A 38 -33.88 6.56 -8.21
CA ILE A 38 -34.97 6.22 -9.15
C ILE A 38 -36.30 6.04 -8.40
N ARG A 39 -36.29 5.33 -7.26
CA ARG A 39 -37.49 5.03 -6.51
C ARG A 39 -38.14 6.27 -5.87
N LEU A 40 -37.31 7.23 -5.43
CA LEU A 40 -37.76 8.46 -4.77
C LEU A 40 -37.91 9.62 -5.75
N GLY A 41 -37.50 9.46 -7.01
CA GLY A 41 -37.51 10.53 -8.01
C GLY A 41 -36.57 11.69 -7.67
N ASP A 42 -35.52 11.45 -6.88
CA ASP A 42 -34.58 12.48 -6.40
C ASP A 42 -33.13 11.98 -6.51
N TRP A 43 -32.40 12.55 -7.46
CA TRP A 43 -31.00 12.20 -7.69
C TRP A 43 -30.03 12.72 -6.63
N MET A 44 -30.50 13.54 -5.68
CA MET A 44 -29.73 13.95 -4.51
C MET A 44 -29.29 12.75 -3.64
N TRP A 45 -30.03 11.63 -3.70
CA TRP A 45 -29.59 10.41 -3.04
C TRP A 45 -28.29 9.88 -3.61
N LEU A 46 -28.14 9.87 -4.91
CA LEU A 46 -26.89 9.47 -5.56
C LEU A 46 -25.73 10.38 -5.18
N ALA A 47 -25.96 11.70 -5.06
CA ALA A 47 -24.98 12.65 -4.55
C ALA A 47 -24.51 12.31 -3.13
N ARG A 48 -25.44 11.97 -2.22
CA ARG A 48 -25.11 11.56 -0.84
C ARG A 48 -24.26 10.29 -0.80
N PHE A 49 -24.56 9.31 -1.65
CA PHE A 49 -23.74 8.10 -1.77
C PHE A 49 -22.36 8.39 -2.39
N GLY A 50 -22.27 9.36 -3.30
CA GLY A 50 -20.99 9.87 -3.80
C GLY A 50 -20.13 10.47 -2.69
N ALA A 51 -20.70 11.35 -1.87
CA ALA A 51 -20.01 11.90 -0.70
C ALA A 51 -19.59 10.82 0.31
N PHE A 52 -20.43 9.79 0.52
CA PHE A 52 -20.10 8.66 1.38
C PHE A 52 -18.90 7.86 0.85
N LEU A 53 -18.76 7.68 -0.47
CA LEU A 53 -17.59 7.05 -1.08
C LEU A 53 -16.31 7.85 -0.82
N VAL A 54 -16.36 9.19 -0.88
CA VAL A 54 -15.21 10.04 -0.55
C VAL A 54 -14.80 9.84 0.91
N CYS A 55 -15.76 9.82 1.83
CA CYS A 55 -15.50 9.55 3.24
C CYS A 55 -14.86 8.16 3.45
N LEU A 56 -15.35 7.13 2.77
CA LEU A 56 -14.77 5.79 2.85
C LEU A 56 -13.33 5.75 2.32
N ALA A 57 -13.03 6.43 1.22
CA ALA A 57 -11.67 6.53 0.69
C ALA A 57 -10.73 7.18 1.71
N MET A 58 -11.15 8.29 2.34
CA MET A 58 -10.37 8.95 3.40
C MET A 58 -10.19 8.08 4.65
N MET A 59 -11.23 7.34 5.05
CA MET A 59 -11.13 6.42 6.19
C MET A 59 -10.12 5.29 5.95
N LEU A 60 -9.98 4.80 4.74
CA LEU A 60 -8.98 3.78 4.41
C LEU A 60 -7.55 4.27 4.66
N GLU A 61 -7.28 5.55 4.36
CA GLU A 61 -5.99 6.18 4.61
C GLU A 61 -5.72 6.32 6.11
N VAL A 62 -6.70 6.81 6.88
CA VAL A 62 -6.55 7.10 8.32
C VAL A 62 -6.48 5.83 9.19
N THR A 63 -7.13 4.74 8.79
CA THR A 63 -7.24 3.53 9.63
C THR A 63 -5.93 2.74 9.79
N GLY A 64 -4.86 3.10 9.08
CA GLY A 64 -3.56 2.42 9.18
C GLY A 64 -3.61 0.91 8.83
N ILE A 65 -4.65 0.46 8.11
CA ILE A 65 -4.78 -0.94 7.66
C ILE A 65 -3.58 -1.31 6.81
N LEU A 66 -3.10 -0.37 6.01
CA LEU A 66 -1.92 -0.51 5.18
C LEU A 66 -0.66 -0.78 6.01
N GLU A 67 -0.45 -0.02 7.08
CA GLU A 67 0.71 -0.20 7.96
C GLU A 67 0.71 -1.56 8.64
N ARG A 68 -0.47 -2.03 9.08
CA ARG A 68 -0.61 -3.37 9.67
C ARG A 68 -0.29 -4.47 8.68
N TYR A 69 -0.71 -4.31 7.42
CA TYR A 69 -0.40 -5.26 6.37
C TYR A 69 1.10 -5.28 6.06
N VAL A 70 1.72 -4.11 5.92
CA VAL A 70 3.18 -3.97 5.72
C VAL A 70 3.95 -4.63 6.85
N LYS A 71 3.63 -4.33 8.11
CA LYS A 71 4.26 -4.94 9.28
C LYS A 71 4.15 -6.47 9.28
N LYS A 72 2.98 -7.01 8.91
CA LYS A 72 2.77 -8.47 8.84
C LYS A 72 3.60 -9.14 7.76
N VAL A 73 3.74 -8.53 6.59
CA VAL A 73 4.59 -9.05 5.50
C VAL A 73 6.05 -8.95 5.88
N PHE A 74 6.45 -7.85 6.52
CA PHE A 74 7.82 -7.57 6.90
C PHE A 74 8.34 -8.53 7.97
N SER A 75 7.53 -8.87 8.98
CA SER A 75 7.91 -9.81 10.03
C SER A 75 8.26 -11.22 9.52
N VAL A 76 7.71 -11.61 8.37
CA VAL A 76 8.05 -12.89 7.72
C VAL A 76 9.42 -12.83 7.03
N VAL A 77 9.79 -11.66 6.51
CA VAL A 77 11.06 -11.45 5.80
C VAL A 77 12.23 -11.26 6.77
N GLU A 78 11.96 -10.66 7.93
CA GLU A 78 12.98 -10.32 8.93
C GLU A 78 13.77 -11.54 9.44
N GLY A 79 13.09 -12.65 9.67
CA GLY A 79 13.73 -13.88 10.22
C GLY A 79 14.68 -14.58 9.25
N ALA A 80 14.46 -14.42 7.94
CA ALA A 80 15.24 -15.17 6.93
C ALA A 80 16.55 -14.47 6.48
N THR A 81 16.70 -13.18 6.77
CA THR A 81 17.76 -12.35 6.16
C THR A 81 19.03 -12.21 6.99
N ALA A 82 18.97 -12.38 8.31
CA ALA A 82 20.13 -12.18 9.20
C ALA A 82 21.28 -13.15 8.92
N GLU A 83 20.97 -14.44 8.78
CA GLU A 83 21.97 -15.47 8.46
C GLU A 83 22.60 -15.25 7.09
N VAL A 84 21.80 -14.84 6.11
CA VAL A 84 22.28 -14.57 4.74
C VAL A 84 23.25 -13.40 4.73
N VAL A 85 22.97 -12.33 5.48
CA VAL A 85 23.87 -11.16 5.59
C VAL A 85 25.16 -11.57 6.28
N LEU A 86 25.10 -12.34 7.37
CA LEU A 86 26.30 -12.84 8.07
C LEU A 86 27.19 -13.70 7.15
N MET A 87 26.57 -14.60 6.35
CA MET A 87 27.29 -15.39 5.36
C MET A 87 27.94 -14.51 4.28
N GLN A 88 27.24 -13.46 3.81
CA GLN A 88 27.79 -12.54 2.82
C GLN A 88 28.97 -11.74 3.35
N VAL A 89 28.89 -11.21 4.59
CA VAL A 89 29.99 -10.49 5.26
C VAL A 89 31.21 -11.39 5.39
N LYS A 90 31.03 -12.67 5.78
CA LYS A 90 32.12 -13.65 5.89
C LYS A 90 32.72 -14.00 4.53
N ARG A 91 31.90 -14.07 3.47
CA ARG A 91 32.35 -14.47 2.12
C ARG A 91 33.04 -13.35 1.35
N LEU A 92 32.66 -12.11 1.60
CA LEU A 92 33.14 -10.92 0.88
C LEU A 92 33.65 -9.84 1.85
N PRO A 93 34.65 -10.14 2.72
CA PRO A 93 35.05 -9.26 3.81
C PRO A 93 35.53 -7.89 3.34
N HIS A 94 36.17 -7.83 2.18
CA HIS A 94 36.70 -6.59 1.60
C HIS A 94 35.62 -5.56 1.25
N LEU A 95 34.40 -6.00 0.90
CA LEU A 95 33.27 -5.10 0.59
C LEU A 95 32.69 -4.45 1.85
N TYR A 96 32.88 -5.06 3.01
CA TYR A 96 32.35 -4.59 4.29
C TYR A 96 33.43 -3.99 5.21
N GLY A 97 34.62 -3.73 4.68
CA GLY A 97 35.73 -3.16 5.45
C GLY A 97 36.27 -4.10 6.54
N VAL A 98 36.08 -5.42 6.36
CA VAL A 98 36.60 -6.44 7.27
C VAL A 98 38.03 -6.78 6.83
N PHE A 99 38.99 -6.52 7.69
CA PHE A 99 40.42 -6.81 7.48
C PHE A 99 40.85 -8.03 8.29
N SER A 100 42.02 -8.58 8.00
CA SER A 100 42.55 -9.79 8.62
C SER A 100 42.73 -9.71 10.17
N LYS A 101 42.69 -8.52 10.74
CA LYS A 101 42.76 -8.28 12.20
C LYS A 101 41.38 -8.12 12.85
N THR A 102 40.29 -8.24 12.12
CA THR A 102 38.92 -8.03 12.61
C THR A 102 38.47 -9.24 13.45
N THR A 103 38.05 -9.01 14.69
CA THR A 103 37.60 -10.06 15.63
C THR A 103 36.24 -10.62 15.18
N ALA A 104 35.92 -11.85 15.58
CA ALA A 104 34.63 -12.47 15.27
C ALA A 104 33.43 -11.64 15.76
N GLN A 105 33.55 -10.97 16.91
CA GLN A 105 32.54 -10.06 17.44
C GLN A 105 32.31 -8.85 16.54
N GLN A 106 33.38 -8.24 16.01
CA GLN A 106 33.28 -7.10 15.09
C GLN A 106 32.63 -7.50 13.76
N ILE A 107 32.88 -8.72 13.27
CA ILE A 107 32.22 -9.24 12.07
C ILE A 107 30.71 -9.36 12.30
N GLN A 108 30.31 -9.81 13.47
CA GLN A 108 28.91 -9.93 13.86
C GLN A 108 28.24 -8.56 13.96
N GLU A 109 28.89 -7.58 14.61
CA GLU A 109 28.38 -6.20 14.68
C GLU A 109 28.21 -5.55 13.31
N ILE A 110 29.18 -5.75 12.40
CA ILE A 110 29.09 -5.26 11.02
C ILE A 110 27.91 -5.92 10.30
N ALA A 111 27.75 -7.24 10.44
CA ALA A 111 26.64 -7.96 9.83
C ALA A 111 25.28 -7.51 10.38
N GLU A 112 25.16 -7.28 11.69
CA GLU A 112 23.93 -6.76 12.30
C GLU A 112 23.62 -5.33 11.86
N LYS A 113 24.62 -4.47 11.74
CA LYS A 113 24.47 -3.10 11.26
C LYS A 113 23.99 -3.07 9.80
N GLU A 114 24.61 -3.88 8.96
CA GLU A 114 24.24 -4.01 7.54
C GLU A 114 22.85 -4.64 7.38
N HIS A 115 22.54 -5.64 8.20
CA HIS A 115 21.21 -6.24 8.23
C HIS A 115 20.13 -5.22 8.58
N ARG A 116 20.32 -4.44 9.66
CA ARG A 116 19.39 -3.36 10.06
C ARG A 116 19.23 -2.30 8.95
N ARG A 117 20.33 -1.93 8.28
CA ARG A 117 20.28 -0.99 7.16
C ARG A 117 19.44 -1.54 6.01
N ARG A 118 19.71 -2.77 5.58
CA ARG A 118 18.95 -3.42 4.49
C ARG A 118 17.47 -3.61 4.81
N LEU A 119 17.18 -3.96 6.06
CA LEU A 119 15.80 -4.06 6.53
C LEU A 119 15.08 -2.71 6.43
N LYS A 120 15.73 -1.63 6.84
CA LYS A 120 15.17 -0.29 6.74
C LYS A 120 14.93 0.11 5.28
N ASP A 121 15.93 -0.07 4.42
CA ASP A 121 15.82 0.24 3.00
C ASP A 121 14.71 -0.58 2.33
N ALA A 122 14.56 -1.87 2.70
CA ALA A 122 13.49 -2.73 2.21
C ALA A 122 12.11 -2.31 2.74
N ASP A 123 11.98 -1.91 4.02
CA ASP A 123 10.74 -1.39 4.60
C ASP A 123 10.30 -0.12 3.88
N ASP A 124 11.21 0.83 3.68
CA ASP A 124 10.93 2.09 2.98
C ASP A 124 10.49 1.86 1.52
N LEU A 125 11.17 0.97 0.79
CA LEU A 125 10.80 0.60 -0.58
C LEU A 125 9.42 -0.07 -0.64
N MET A 126 9.14 -0.99 0.28
CA MET A 126 7.87 -1.70 0.34
C MET A 126 6.72 -0.75 0.70
N ARG A 127 6.90 0.12 1.72
CA ARG A 127 5.91 1.14 2.11
C ARG A 127 5.57 2.05 0.93
N ASN A 128 6.59 2.58 0.27
CA ASN A 128 6.41 3.46 -0.87
C ASN A 128 5.71 2.78 -2.06
N ALA A 129 6.03 1.51 -2.33
CA ALA A 129 5.42 0.74 -3.41
C ALA A 129 3.93 0.44 -3.13
N ILE A 130 3.61 0.05 -1.89
CA ILE A 130 2.24 -0.26 -1.48
C ILE A 130 1.42 1.03 -1.36
N ALA A 131 1.96 2.08 -0.74
CA ALA A 131 1.29 3.37 -0.61
C ALA A 131 0.87 3.93 -1.97
N ARG A 132 1.76 3.95 -2.97
CA ARG A 132 1.43 4.41 -4.34
C ARG A 132 0.30 3.61 -4.98
N ASN A 133 0.24 2.30 -4.74
CA ASN A 133 -0.84 1.47 -5.26
C ASN A 133 -2.18 1.79 -4.58
N VAL A 134 -2.20 1.97 -3.26
CA VAL A 134 -3.40 2.34 -2.49
C VAL A 134 -3.89 3.72 -2.90
N GLN A 135 -3.02 4.72 -2.87
CA GLN A 135 -3.35 6.11 -3.25
C GLN A 135 -3.96 6.21 -4.64
N ARG A 136 -3.51 5.40 -5.59
CA ARG A 136 -4.12 5.36 -6.93
C ARG A 136 -5.59 4.91 -6.88
N HIS A 137 -5.92 3.89 -6.11
CA HIS A 137 -7.30 3.41 -5.98
C HIS A 137 -8.15 4.38 -5.17
N GLU A 138 -7.61 4.96 -4.10
CA GLU A 138 -8.25 6.00 -3.29
C GLU A 138 -8.58 7.23 -4.13
N PHE A 139 -7.64 7.69 -4.96
CA PHE A 139 -7.85 8.79 -5.87
C PHE A 139 -8.98 8.52 -6.87
N ILE A 140 -9.02 7.32 -7.45
CA ILE A 140 -10.10 6.93 -8.37
C ILE A 140 -11.46 6.96 -7.66
N LEU A 141 -11.55 6.35 -6.46
CA LEU A 141 -12.79 6.31 -5.69
C LEU A 141 -13.25 7.70 -5.26
N ALA A 142 -12.31 8.52 -4.75
CA ALA A 142 -12.60 9.89 -4.36
C ALA A 142 -13.06 10.73 -5.56
N SER A 143 -12.41 10.59 -6.73
CA SER A 143 -12.79 11.31 -7.95
C SER A 143 -14.19 10.93 -8.42
N VAL A 144 -14.51 9.64 -8.46
CA VAL A 144 -15.86 9.16 -8.82
C VAL A 144 -16.90 9.69 -7.82
N GLY A 145 -16.62 9.58 -6.52
CA GLY A 145 -17.52 10.09 -5.47
C GLY A 145 -17.76 11.60 -5.58
N THR A 146 -16.70 12.37 -5.82
CA THR A 146 -16.78 13.84 -5.98
C THR A 146 -17.57 14.23 -7.24
N LEU A 147 -17.35 13.54 -8.37
CA LEU A 147 -18.11 13.78 -9.59
C LEU A 147 -19.60 13.48 -9.40
N LEU A 148 -19.94 12.38 -8.75
CA LEU A 148 -21.33 12.05 -8.43
C LEU A 148 -21.95 13.08 -7.50
N TRP A 149 -21.23 13.51 -6.47
CA TRP A 149 -21.70 14.53 -5.56
C TRP A 149 -21.92 15.87 -6.25
N ALA A 150 -21.03 16.29 -7.15
CA ALA A 150 -21.10 17.57 -7.84
C ALA A 150 -22.16 17.63 -8.93
N PHE A 151 -22.40 16.51 -9.65
CA PHE A 151 -23.21 16.51 -10.88
C PHE A 151 -24.56 15.79 -10.75
N ALA A 152 -24.80 15.03 -9.66
CA ALA A 152 -26.08 14.32 -9.51
C ALA A 152 -27.29 15.26 -9.45
N ASP A 153 -27.13 16.49 -8.94
CA ASP A 153 -28.20 17.51 -8.93
C ASP A 153 -28.62 17.96 -10.35
N LEU A 154 -27.72 17.90 -11.32
CA LEU A 154 -28.05 18.23 -12.71
C LEU A 154 -29.05 17.25 -13.32
N LEU A 155 -29.07 15.99 -12.84
CA LEU A 155 -30.02 14.97 -13.29
C LEU A 155 -31.43 15.24 -12.82
N ASN A 156 -31.62 16.03 -11.74
CA ASN A 156 -32.96 16.46 -11.29
C ASN A 156 -33.57 17.57 -12.18
N LYS A 157 -32.75 18.19 -13.05
CA LYS A 157 -33.18 19.28 -13.93
C LYS A 157 -33.48 18.81 -15.36
N LEU A 158 -33.18 17.52 -15.66
CA LEU A 158 -33.49 16.86 -16.89
C LEU A 158 -34.85 16.17 -16.81
#